data_03e9d945fc74981021037cedf850d82c
#
_entry.id   03e9d945fc74981021037cedf850d82c
#
_cell.length_a   1.000
_cell.length_b   1.000
_cell.length_c   1.000
_cell.angle_alpha   90.00
_cell.angle_beta   90.00
_cell.angle_gamma   90.00
#
_symmetry.space_group_name_H-M   'P 1'
#
loop_
_entity.id
_entity.type
_entity.pdbx_description
1 polymer ?
#
loop_
_entity_poly.entity_id
_entity_poly.type
_entity_poly.pdbx_seq_one_letter_code
_entity_poly.pdbx_strand_id
1 'polypeptide(L)'
;MARRYQLDVGASRPERHNFGVCLRMLAAMAMVFVVWTAEAGAEIRVNNDGYAINGFDPVAYFTAGRPTKGRRTLTATYKGAKYAFATAENRARFLKNPAKYEPQYGGYCAFGVAYGSKSDIDPEVWEIVDGKLYLLINPGTMSIWKKKKRSYIRTADKAWKSIIQPNK
;
A
#
# COMPACT_ATOMS: atom_id res chain seq x y z
N MET A 1 -23.40 -80.11 -54.66
CA MET A 1 -24.04 -78.78 -54.46
C MET A 1 -23.07 -77.92 -53.61
N ALA A 2 -22.33 -77.03 -54.22
CA ALA A 2 -21.34 -76.17 -53.58
C ALA A 2 -21.86 -74.74 -53.63
N ARG A 3 -22.13 -74.16 -52.44
CA ARG A 3 -22.46 -72.73 -52.24
C ARG A 3 -21.18 -71.98 -52.02
N ARG A 4 -20.83 -71.12 -52.93
CA ARG A 4 -19.74 -70.15 -52.76
C ARG A 4 -20.22 -69.02 -51.84
N TYR A 5 -19.51 -68.77 -50.75
CA TYR A 5 -19.63 -67.55 -49.93
C TYR A 5 -18.68 -66.52 -50.54
N GLN A 6 -19.22 -65.39 -50.92
CA GLN A 6 -18.49 -64.23 -51.38
C GLN A 6 -18.30 -63.33 -50.22
N LEU A 7 -17.04 -63.10 -49.80
CA LEU A 7 -16.69 -62.15 -48.79
C LEU A 7 -16.60 -60.77 -49.43
N ASP A 8 -17.49 -59.91 -48.98
CA ASP A 8 -17.50 -58.48 -49.33
C ASP A 8 -16.50 -57.74 -48.43
N VAL A 9 -15.38 -57.32 -49.08
CA VAL A 9 -14.34 -56.54 -48.36
C VAL A 9 -14.70 -55.08 -48.46
N GLY A 10 -15.43 -54.58 -47.45
CA GLY A 10 -15.72 -53.17 -47.32
C GLY A 10 -14.44 -52.34 -47.07
N ALA A 11 -14.05 -51.58 -48.08
CA ALA A 11 -12.96 -50.65 -48.03
C ALA A 11 -13.33 -49.49 -47.11
N SER A 12 -12.78 -49.47 -45.88
CA SER A 12 -12.87 -48.36 -44.99
C SER A 12 -11.97 -47.20 -45.46
N ARG A 13 -12.59 -46.06 -45.78
CA ARG A 13 -11.89 -44.80 -46.09
C ARG A 13 -11.17 -44.31 -44.87
N PRO A 14 -9.91 -43.82 -44.94
CA PRO A 14 -9.25 -43.19 -43.84
C PRO A 14 -9.88 -41.82 -43.55
N GLU A 15 -10.33 -41.62 -42.30
CA GLU A 15 -10.75 -40.33 -41.82
C GLU A 15 -9.56 -39.36 -41.83
N ARG A 16 -9.70 -38.27 -42.53
CA ARG A 16 -8.75 -37.16 -42.49
C ARG A 16 -8.91 -36.43 -41.17
N HIS A 17 -8.08 -36.76 -40.22
CA HIS A 17 -7.98 -35.95 -39.02
C HIS A 17 -7.54 -34.54 -39.40
N ASN A 18 -8.40 -33.58 -39.12
CA ASN A 18 -8.16 -32.15 -39.29
C ASN A 18 -7.10 -31.69 -38.27
N PHE A 19 -5.83 -31.85 -38.61
CA PHE A 19 -4.70 -31.31 -37.83
C PHE A 19 -4.66 -29.78 -37.77
N GLY A 20 -5.54 -29.09 -38.51
CA GLY A 20 -5.56 -27.64 -38.61
C GLY A 20 -6.25 -26.91 -37.44
N VAL A 21 -7.04 -27.60 -36.61
CA VAL A 21 -7.81 -26.96 -35.55
C VAL A 21 -7.02 -26.91 -34.24
N CYS A 22 -6.15 -27.87 -33.97
CA CYS A 22 -5.31 -27.85 -32.76
C CYS A 22 -4.20 -26.79 -32.79
N LEU A 23 -3.71 -26.40 -33.98
CA LEU A 23 -2.62 -25.39 -34.04
C LEU A 23 -3.13 -23.96 -33.90
N ARG A 24 -4.43 -23.71 -34.05
CA ARG A 24 -5.03 -22.37 -33.84
C ARG A 24 -5.47 -22.10 -32.41
N MET A 25 -5.64 -23.11 -31.59
CA MET A 25 -5.98 -22.94 -30.16
C MET A 25 -4.77 -22.73 -29.27
N LEU A 26 -3.56 -23.04 -29.74
CA LEU A 26 -2.31 -22.80 -28.99
C LEU A 26 -1.77 -21.36 -29.11
N ALA A 27 -2.26 -20.57 -30.08
CA ALA A 27 -1.85 -19.17 -30.26
C ALA A 27 -2.66 -18.15 -29.44
N ALA A 28 -3.76 -18.56 -28.81
CA ALA A 28 -4.61 -17.68 -28.00
C ALA A 28 -4.26 -17.69 -26.49
N MET A 29 -3.23 -18.47 -26.09
CA MET A 29 -2.68 -18.43 -24.75
C MET A 29 -1.53 -17.41 -24.67
N ALA A 30 -1.75 -16.26 -25.34
CA ALA A 30 -0.86 -15.11 -25.26
C ALA A 30 -1.01 -14.47 -23.89
N MET A 31 -0.08 -14.80 -23.00
CA MET A 31 0.59 -13.92 -22.05
C MET A 31 -0.26 -12.74 -21.57
N VAL A 32 -1.14 -12.99 -20.64
CA VAL A 32 -1.42 -11.99 -19.64
C VAL A 32 -0.15 -11.90 -18.77
N PHE A 33 0.85 -11.17 -19.26
CA PHE A 33 1.86 -10.59 -18.39
C PHE A 33 1.11 -9.60 -17.51
N VAL A 34 0.64 -10.07 -16.36
CA VAL A 34 0.33 -9.20 -15.25
C VAL A 34 1.68 -8.56 -14.92
N VAL A 35 1.92 -7.39 -15.50
CA VAL A 35 2.96 -6.50 -15.04
C VAL A 35 2.55 -6.13 -13.63
N TRP A 36 3.05 -6.90 -12.67
CA TRP A 36 3.03 -6.49 -11.28
C TRP A 36 3.96 -5.28 -11.22
N THR A 37 3.41 -4.12 -11.46
CA THR A 37 4.08 -2.88 -11.10
C THR A 37 4.24 -2.98 -9.59
N ALA A 38 5.47 -3.27 -9.13
CA ALA A 38 5.82 -3.05 -7.76
C ALA A 38 5.51 -1.57 -7.51
N GLU A 39 4.39 -1.27 -6.85
CA GLU A 39 4.18 0.05 -6.28
C GLU A 39 5.42 0.28 -5.41
N ALA A 40 6.20 1.30 -5.78
CA ALA A 40 7.29 1.76 -4.96
C ALA A 40 6.68 1.99 -3.58
N GLY A 41 6.97 1.07 -2.65
CA GLY A 41 6.30 1.02 -1.37
C GLY A 41 6.43 2.38 -0.73
N ALA A 42 5.30 2.99 -0.38
CA ALA A 42 5.33 4.29 0.30
C ALA A 42 6.20 4.13 1.53
N GLU A 43 7.27 4.89 1.61
CA GLU A 43 8.19 4.80 2.73
C GLU A 43 7.48 5.26 4.01
N ILE A 44 7.29 4.35 4.96
CA ILE A 44 6.65 4.61 6.24
C ILE A 44 7.67 4.40 7.35
N ARG A 45 7.83 5.43 8.19
CA ARG A 45 8.63 5.34 9.38
C ARG A 45 7.99 4.37 10.37
N VAL A 46 8.77 3.39 10.82
CA VAL A 46 8.37 2.46 11.87
C VAL A 46 9.41 2.47 13.00
N ASN A 47 8.98 2.13 14.21
CA ASN A 47 9.88 1.89 15.32
C ASN A 47 10.54 0.50 15.22
N ASN A 48 11.40 0.14 16.16
CA ASN A 48 12.11 -1.14 16.20
C ASN A 48 11.19 -2.38 16.22
N ASP A 49 9.94 -2.22 16.68
CA ASP A 49 8.91 -3.28 16.68
C ASP A 49 8.08 -3.32 15.38
N GLY A 50 8.38 -2.46 14.40
CA GLY A 50 7.68 -2.37 13.12
C GLY A 50 6.37 -1.59 13.16
N TYR A 51 6.11 -0.82 14.21
CA TYR A 51 4.91 0.00 14.33
C TYR A 51 5.10 1.41 13.77
N ALA A 52 4.16 1.85 12.94
CA ALA A 52 4.01 3.26 12.58
C ALA A 52 3.60 4.08 13.82
N ILE A 53 3.98 5.36 13.83
CA ILE A 53 3.65 6.31 14.89
C ILE A 53 4.04 5.78 16.29
N ASN A 54 5.12 5.02 16.40
CA ASN A 54 5.57 4.39 17.65
C ASN A 54 4.47 3.55 18.36
N GLY A 55 3.50 3.01 17.61
CA GLY A 55 2.38 2.23 18.12
C GLY A 55 1.23 3.06 18.71
N PHE A 56 1.15 4.34 18.41
CA PHE A 56 -0.03 5.17 18.70
C PHE A 56 -1.12 4.96 17.62
N ASP A 57 -2.37 5.12 18.04
CA ASP A 57 -3.55 4.94 17.19
C ASP A 57 -3.73 6.14 16.24
N PRO A 58 -3.58 5.99 14.92
CA PRO A 58 -3.70 7.08 13.97
C PRO A 58 -5.09 7.72 13.94
N VAL A 59 -6.13 6.95 14.25
CA VAL A 59 -7.54 7.42 14.24
C VAL A 59 -7.84 8.28 15.47
N ALA A 60 -7.20 8.00 16.61
CA ALA A 60 -7.45 8.71 17.84
C ALA A 60 -7.13 10.22 17.75
N TYR A 61 -6.14 10.60 16.94
CA TYR A 61 -5.84 12.02 16.68
C TYR A 61 -7.04 12.78 16.12
N PHE A 62 -7.83 12.11 15.27
CA PHE A 62 -9.00 12.71 14.61
C PHE A 62 -10.28 12.58 15.42
N THR A 63 -10.44 11.50 16.20
CA THR A 63 -11.70 11.19 16.88
C THR A 63 -11.70 11.60 18.34
N ALA A 64 -10.56 11.46 19.01
CA ALA A 64 -10.39 11.82 20.42
C ALA A 64 -9.63 13.14 20.61
N GLY A 65 -9.04 13.72 19.55
CA GLY A 65 -8.26 14.95 19.61
C GLY A 65 -7.00 14.84 20.49
N ARG A 66 -6.49 13.62 20.67
CA ARG A 66 -5.30 13.36 21.48
C ARG A 66 -4.56 12.10 21.02
N PRO A 67 -3.24 12.04 21.20
CA PRO A 67 -2.48 10.82 21.01
C PRO A 67 -2.96 9.76 22.01
N THR A 68 -3.13 8.55 21.51
CA THR A 68 -3.62 7.41 22.30
C THR A 68 -2.81 6.18 21.93
N LYS A 69 -2.25 5.47 22.92
CA LYS A 69 -1.54 4.21 22.67
C LYS A 69 -2.50 3.16 22.09
N GLY A 70 -2.09 2.53 21.00
CA GLY A 70 -2.74 1.37 20.46
C GLY A 70 -2.42 0.10 21.26
N ARG A 71 -3.27 -0.91 21.13
CA ARG A 71 -3.07 -2.25 21.72
C ARG A 71 -2.30 -3.12 20.74
N ARG A 72 -1.28 -3.85 21.19
CA ARG A 72 -0.50 -4.77 20.35
C ARG A 72 -1.34 -5.92 19.76
N THR A 73 -2.46 -6.27 20.40
CA THR A 73 -3.42 -7.29 19.95
C THR A 73 -4.43 -6.76 18.92
N LEU A 74 -4.48 -5.45 18.68
CA LEU A 74 -5.45 -4.80 17.80
C LEU A 74 -4.71 -3.99 16.72
N THR A 75 -4.30 -4.67 15.66
CA THR A 75 -3.44 -4.10 14.62
C THR A 75 -4.01 -4.25 13.22
N ALA A 76 -3.48 -3.47 12.28
CA ALA A 76 -3.63 -3.65 10.84
C ALA A 76 -2.30 -3.34 10.14
N THR A 77 -2.03 -4.01 9.02
CA THR A 77 -0.89 -3.67 8.17
C THR A 77 -1.39 -2.84 6.98
N TYR A 78 -0.69 -1.74 6.70
CA TYR A 78 -0.98 -0.88 5.57
C TYR A 78 0.33 -0.31 5.01
N LYS A 79 0.54 -0.41 3.69
CA LYS A 79 1.77 0.01 3.00
C LYS A 79 3.03 -0.55 3.67
N GLY A 80 3.00 -1.80 4.11
CA GLY A 80 4.13 -2.48 4.75
C GLY A 80 4.37 -2.15 6.23
N ALA A 81 3.68 -1.17 6.82
CA ALA A 81 3.82 -0.80 8.22
C ALA A 81 2.66 -1.34 9.08
N LYS A 82 2.97 -1.69 10.32
CA LYS A 82 1.98 -2.14 11.31
C LYS A 82 1.42 -0.94 12.08
N TYR A 83 0.11 -0.77 12.04
CA TYR A 83 -0.62 0.23 12.83
C TYR A 83 -1.32 -0.44 14.01
N ALA A 84 -1.26 0.18 15.19
CA ALA A 84 -1.94 -0.29 16.39
C ALA A 84 -3.12 0.63 16.74
N PHE A 85 -4.21 0.07 17.26
CA PHE A 85 -5.44 0.80 17.54
C PHE A 85 -5.84 0.65 19.01
N ALA A 86 -6.42 1.71 19.56
CA ALA A 86 -6.94 1.70 20.93
C ALA A 86 -8.25 0.94 21.04
N THR A 87 -9.09 0.99 20.00
CA THR A 87 -10.41 0.35 19.94
C THR A 87 -10.65 -0.38 18.62
N ALA A 88 -11.58 -1.34 18.63
CA ALA A 88 -11.98 -2.06 17.42
C ALA A 88 -12.64 -1.12 16.39
N GLU A 89 -13.39 -0.11 16.86
CA GLU A 89 -14.01 0.90 16.00
C GLU A 89 -12.97 1.72 15.25
N ASN A 90 -11.88 2.14 15.94
CA ASN A 90 -10.80 2.88 15.30
C ASN A 90 -10.12 2.03 14.23
N ARG A 91 -9.85 0.75 14.54
CA ARG A 91 -9.32 -0.19 13.55
C ARG A 91 -10.24 -0.32 12.34
N ALA A 92 -11.55 -0.47 12.55
CA ALA A 92 -12.53 -0.56 11.46
C ALA A 92 -12.59 0.72 10.62
N ARG A 93 -12.54 1.91 11.27
CA ARG A 93 -12.47 3.23 10.59
C ARG A 93 -11.21 3.35 9.73
N PHE A 94 -10.07 2.92 10.25
CA PHE A 94 -8.81 2.92 9.51
C PHE A 94 -8.88 2.01 8.29
N LEU A 95 -9.33 0.76 8.45
CA LEU A 95 -9.43 -0.20 7.35
C LEU A 95 -10.38 0.26 6.24
N LYS A 96 -11.43 1.02 6.59
CA LYS A 96 -12.36 1.59 5.60
C LYS A 96 -11.72 2.70 4.78
N ASN A 97 -10.84 3.51 5.35
CA ASN A 97 -10.17 4.62 4.65
C ASN A 97 -8.81 4.93 5.30
N PRO A 98 -7.78 4.10 5.06
CA PRO A 98 -6.46 4.30 5.66
C PRO A 98 -5.82 5.64 5.28
N ALA A 99 -6.00 6.09 4.04
CA ALA A 99 -5.41 7.33 3.54
C ALA A 99 -5.89 8.58 4.29
N LYS A 100 -7.08 8.53 4.91
CA LYS A 100 -7.57 9.61 5.76
C LYS A 100 -6.79 9.77 7.06
N TYR A 101 -6.32 8.65 7.61
CA TYR A 101 -5.76 8.59 8.97
C TYR A 101 -4.25 8.40 8.99
N GLU A 102 -3.64 8.01 7.87
CA GLU A 102 -2.17 7.91 7.81
C GLU A 102 -1.53 9.28 8.04
N PRO A 103 -0.41 9.36 8.77
CA PRO A 103 0.32 10.60 8.92
C PRO A 103 0.96 11.01 7.58
N GLN A 104 1.08 12.31 7.36
CA GLN A 104 1.77 12.83 6.20
C GLN A 104 3.26 12.46 6.23
N TYR A 105 3.88 12.41 5.08
CA TYR A 105 5.31 12.11 4.89
C TYR A 105 5.74 10.79 5.53
N GLY A 106 4.89 9.75 5.40
CA GLY A 106 5.20 8.44 5.98
C GLY A 106 5.36 8.43 7.50
N GLY A 107 4.93 9.48 8.20
CA GLY A 107 5.08 9.59 9.65
C GLY A 107 6.45 10.11 10.11
N TYR A 108 7.27 10.65 9.22
CA TYR A 108 8.46 11.42 9.59
C TYR A 108 8.09 12.84 10.05
N CYS A 109 9.00 13.50 10.77
CA CYS A 109 8.81 14.87 11.22
C CYS A 109 8.58 15.81 10.02
N ALA A 110 7.38 16.40 9.94
CA ALA A 110 6.99 17.27 8.84
C ALA A 110 7.91 18.49 8.65
N PHE A 111 8.44 19.03 9.75
CA PHE A 111 9.43 20.10 9.71
C PHE A 111 10.76 19.61 9.16
N GLY A 112 11.24 18.43 9.58
CA GLY A 112 12.46 17.82 9.03
C GLY A 112 12.35 17.57 7.54
N VAL A 113 11.21 17.05 7.08
CA VAL A 113 10.95 16.82 5.65
C VAL A 113 11.00 18.12 4.86
N ALA A 114 10.51 19.24 5.38
CA ALA A 114 10.64 20.54 4.71
C ALA A 114 12.11 20.95 4.45
N TYR A 115 13.05 20.40 5.22
CA TYR A 115 14.50 20.61 5.06
C TYR A 115 15.20 19.39 4.42
N GLY A 116 14.46 18.48 3.80
CA GLY A 116 15.00 17.32 3.10
C GLY A 116 15.47 16.18 4.01
N SER A 117 15.08 16.20 5.28
CA SER A 117 15.53 15.23 6.30
C SER A 117 14.41 14.29 6.75
N LYS A 118 14.74 12.99 6.87
CA LYS A 118 13.90 11.96 7.52
C LYS A 118 14.17 11.94 9.03
N SER A 119 13.66 12.93 9.73
CA SER A 119 13.82 13.01 11.17
C SER A 119 12.76 12.20 11.90
N ASP A 120 13.09 11.78 13.13
CA ASP A 120 12.21 11.05 14.04
C ASP A 120 11.03 11.92 14.51
N ILE A 121 10.09 11.34 15.24
CA ILE A 121 8.89 12.02 15.75
C ILE A 121 8.69 11.74 17.24
N ASP A 122 8.01 12.69 17.90
CA ASP A 122 7.32 12.46 19.15
C ASP A 122 5.81 12.37 18.86
N PRO A 123 5.15 11.22 19.10
CA PRO A 123 3.71 11.08 18.87
C PRO A 123 2.84 12.06 19.63
N GLU A 124 3.34 12.63 20.73
CA GLU A 124 2.66 13.66 21.52
C GLU A 124 2.73 15.04 20.87
N VAL A 125 3.60 15.23 19.85
CA VAL A 125 3.81 16.50 19.17
C VAL A 125 3.26 16.45 17.73
N TRP A 126 2.02 16.88 17.60
CA TRP A 126 1.24 16.71 16.38
C TRP A 126 0.31 17.89 16.10
N GLU A 127 -0.15 17.98 14.86
CA GLU A 127 -1.21 18.91 14.45
C GLU A 127 -2.01 18.32 13.28
N ILE A 128 -3.33 18.55 13.28
CA ILE A 128 -4.17 18.32 12.10
C ILE A 128 -4.35 19.65 11.36
N VAL A 129 -3.92 19.68 10.10
CA VAL A 129 -4.09 20.84 9.22
C VAL A 129 -4.84 20.39 7.98
N ASP A 130 -5.95 21.03 7.67
CA ASP A 130 -6.79 20.72 6.51
C ASP A 130 -7.14 19.20 6.43
N GLY A 131 -7.47 18.59 7.60
CA GLY A 131 -7.84 17.18 7.70
C GLY A 131 -6.70 16.17 7.58
N LYS A 132 -5.44 16.60 7.61
CA LYS A 132 -4.24 15.77 7.50
C LYS A 132 -3.43 15.81 8.78
N LEU A 133 -2.91 14.66 9.21
CA LEU A 133 -2.09 14.51 10.42
C LEU A 133 -0.62 14.80 10.11
N TYR A 134 -0.05 15.75 10.81
CA TYR A 134 1.37 16.10 10.78
C TYR A 134 2.00 15.80 12.15
N LEU A 135 3.11 15.10 12.13
CA LEU A 135 3.89 14.75 13.32
C LEU A 135 5.19 15.55 13.33
N LEU A 136 5.66 15.90 14.51
CA LEU A 136 6.90 16.65 14.71
C LEU A 136 7.78 15.98 15.76
N ILE A 137 9.04 16.39 15.83
CA ILE A 137 10.03 15.73 16.69
C ILE A 137 9.95 16.19 18.15
N ASN A 138 9.59 17.44 18.41
CA ASN A 138 9.57 18.00 19.76
C ASN A 138 8.77 19.31 19.85
N PRO A 139 8.42 19.80 21.06
CA PRO A 139 7.68 21.04 21.26
C PRO A 139 8.38 22.30 20.72
N GLY A 140 9.72 22.33 20.73
CA GLY A 140 10.49 23.45 20.16
C GLY A 140 10.25 23.60 18.68
N THR A 141 10.32 22.48 17.93
CA THR A 141 9.99 22.42 16.51
C THR A 141 8.54 22.79 16.26
N MET A 142 7.59 22.36 17.10
CA MET A 142 6.18 22.75 17.00
C MET A 142 6.01 24.27 17.12
N SER A 143 6.72 24.93 18.01
CA SER A 143 6.67 26.38 18.18
C SER A 143 7.11 27.14 16.91
N ILE A 144 8.12 26.63 16.23
CA ILE A 144 8.59 27.16 14.93
C ILE A 144 7.58 26.86 13.82
N TRP A 145 7.10 25.61 13.74
CA TRP A 145 6.12 25.14 12.78
C TRP A 145 4.85 26.00 12.77
N LYS A 146 4.27 26.28 13.94
CA LYS A 146 3.05 27.08 14.09
C LYS A 146 3.12 28.46 13.45
N LYS A 147 4.29 29.08 13.41
CA LYS A 147 4.50 30.42 12.85
C LYS A 147 4.27 30.48 11.34
N LYS A 148 4.63 29.43 10.60
CA LYS A 148 4.59 29.39 9.12
C LYS A 148 4.19 28.00 8.58
N LYS A 149 3.31 27.25 9.28
CA LYS A 149 2.98 25.86 8.95
C LYS A 149 2.58 25.61 7.49
N ARG A 150 1.76 26.47 6.88
CA ARG A 150 1.37 26.32 5.46
C ARG A 150 2.58 26.45 4.52
N SER A 151 3.57 27.27 4.87
CA SER A 151 4.81 27.38 4.10
C SER A 151 5.65 26.11 4.23
N TYR A 152 5.83 25.60 5.45
CA TYR A 152 6.54 24.34 5.68
C TYR A 152 5.88 23.17 4.99
N ILE A 153 4.53 23.07 5.02
CA ILE A 153 3.79 22.03 4.29
C ILE A 153 4.11 22.09 2.79
N ARG A 154 4.00 23.26 2.15
CA ARG A 154 4.32 23.40 0.72
C ARG A 154 5.75 23.00 0.38
N THR A 155 6.69 23.32 1.24
CA THR A 155 8.10 22.93 1.06
C THR A 155 8.28 21.44 1.24
N ALA A 156 7.68 20.86 2.30
CA ALA A 156 7.73 19.43 2.58
C ALA A 156 7.05 18.61 1.46
N ASP A 157 5.94 19.06 0.89
CA ASP A 157 5.25 18.39 -0.23
C ASP A 157 6.17 18.26 -1.46
N LYS A 158 7.02 19.25 -1.71
CA LYS A 158 8.01 19.21 -2.80
C LYS A 158 9.17 18.29 -2.44
N ALA A 159 9.75 18.48 -1.25
CA ALA A 159 10.91 17.71 -0.79
C ALA A 159 10.58 16.21 -0.66
N TRP A 160 9.38 15.86 -0.20
CA TRP A 160 8.96 14.47 -0.02
C TRP A 160 9.02 13.66 -1.30
N LYS A 161 8.63 14.24 -2.42
CA LYS A 161 8.71 13.58 -3.73
C LYS A 161 10.14 13.16 -4.09
N SER A 162 11.12 13.99 -3.78
CA SER A 162 12.54 13.69 -4.01
C SER A 162 13.09 12.68 -2.98
N ILE A 163 12.58 12.72 -1.75
CA ILE A 163 13.01 11.83 -0.66
C ILE A 163 12.59 10.37 -0.93
N ILE A 164 11.36 10.16 -1.43
CA ILE A 164 10.81 8.81 -1.69
C ILE A 164 11.20 8.25 -3.07
N GLN A 165 11.74 9.07 -3.95
CA GLN A 165 12.29 8.67 -5.23
C GLN A 165 13.80 8.97 -5.24
N PRO A 166 14.64 8.20 -4.51
CA PRO A 166 16.08 8.37 -4.63
C PRO A 166 16.46 8.05 -6.07
N ASN A 167 17.02 9.06 -6.74
CA ASN A 167 17.58 9.11 -8.09
C ASN A 167 17.53 7.80 -8.92
N LYS A 168 16.78 7.86 -10.04
CA LYS A 168 17.08 6.99 -11.17
C LYS A 168 18.46 7.33 -11.74
#